data_60271ebec35e0a47b3d1a21850ac0a00
#
_entry.id   60271ebec35e0a47b3d1a21850ac0a00
#
_cell.length_a   1.000
_cell.length_b   1.000
_cell.length_c   1.000
_cell.angle_alpha   90.00
_cell.angle_beta   90.00
_cell.angle_gamma   90.00
#
_symmetry.space_group_name_H-M   'P 1'
#
loop_
_entity.id
_entity.type
_entity.pdbx_description
1 polymer ?
#
loop_
_entity_poly.entity_id
_entity_poly.type
_entity_poly.pdbx_seq_one_letter_code
_entity_poly.pdbx_strand_id
1 'polypeptide(L)'
;MNWITKIIKAGEKIKTAIHKRATKEEIANSDWTSCCKGPILKKDLEENLWVCNDCNKHHRINPKQRFDIFFGKNNYEIFKTPIPKDDPLDWKDSKSYKDRLKSARKKTGLDCGMMVVSGPINNIKVLSLIHI
;
A
#
# COMPACT_ATOMS: atom_id res chain seq x y z
N MET A 1 -9.09 -22.15 -44.62
CA MET A 1 -9.17 -21.64 -43.27
C MET A 1 -10.33 -20.63 -43.20
N ASN A 2 -11.44 -20.99 -42.53
CA ASN A 2 -12.72 -20.29 -42.61
C ASN A 2 -12.65 -18.95 -41.85
N TRP A 3 -13.26 -17.90 -42.41
CA TRP A 3 -13.28 -16.56 -41.78
C TRP A 3 -13.90 -16.54 -40.38
N ILE A 4 -14.86 -17.43 -40.13
CA ILE A 4 -15.49 -17.64 -38.79
C ILE A 4 -14.44 -18.03 -37.76
N THR A 5 -13.50 -18.92 -38.06
CA THR A 5 -12.44 -19.32 -37.11
C THR A 5 -11.45 -18.19 -36.83
N LYS A 6 -11.27 -17.24 -37.77
CA LYS A 6 -10.47 -16.03 -37.53
C LYS A 6 -11.17 -15.09 -36.52
N ILE A 7 -12.49 -14.92 -36.64
CA ILE A 7 -13.27 -14.06 -35.74
C ILE A 7 -13.31 -14.68 -34.32
N ILE A 8 -13.52 -16.00 -34.20
CA ILE A 8 -13.52 -16.69 -32.91
C ILE A 8 -12.15 -16.55 -32.22
N LYS A 9 -11.04 -16.79 -32.91
CA LYS A 9 -9.68 -16.62 -32.41
C LYS A 9 -9.35 -15.17 -32.04
N ALA A 10 -9.87 -14.20 -32.77
CA ALA A 10 -9.73 -12.78 -32.44
C ALA A 10 -10.52 -12.43 -31.18
N GLY A 11 -11.76 -12.95 -31.05
CA GLY A 11 -12.60 -12.78 -29.86
C GLY A 11 -11.99 -13.42 -28.60
N GLU A 12 -11.37 -14.60 -28.72
CA GLU A 12 -10.64 -15.24 -27.62
C GLU A 12 -9.40 -14.42 -27.18
N LYS A 13 -8.64 -13.89 -28.15
CA LYS A 13 -7.50 -13.02 -27.85
C LYS A 13 -7.93 -11.72 -27.16
N ILE A 14 -9.07 -11.16 -27.54
CA ILE A 14 -9.63 -9.97 -26.89
C ILE A 14 -10.11 -10.32 -25.47
N LYS A 15 -10.81 -11.45 -25.27
CA LYS A 15 -11.21 -11.92 -23.93
C LYS A 15 -10.00 -12.16 -23.03
N THR A 16 -8.93 -12.78 -23.50
CA THR A 16 -7.70 -13.01 -22.74
C THR A 16 -6.95 -11.71 -22.45
N ALA A 17 -7.00 -10.71 -23.32
CA ALA A 17 -6.42 -9.39 -23.07
C ALA A 17 -7.21 -8.59 -22.02
N ILE A 18 -8.55 -8.67 -22.05
CA ILE A 18 -9.43 -8.02 -21.07
C ILE A 18 -9.33 -8.72 -19.68
N HIS A 19 -9.09 -10.03 -19.65
CA HIS A 19 -8.94 -10.81 -18.42
C HIS A 19 -7.50 -10.89 -17.87
N LYS A 20 -6.52 -10.25 -18.51
CA LYS A 20 -5.23 -10.04 -17.90
C LYS A 20 -5.44 -9.15 -16.68
N ARG A 21 -5.62 -9.77 -15.53
CA ARG A 21 -5.56 -9.05 -14.24
C ARG A 21 -4.23 -8.33 -14.20
N ALA A 22 -4.26 -7.01 -14.12
CA ALA A 22 -3.09 -6.20 -13.89
C ALA A 22 -2.26 -6.83 -12.76
N THR A 23 -0.96 -6.90 -12.91
CA THR A 23 -0.09 -7.42 -11.87
C THR A 23 -0.23 -6.55 -10.62
N LYS A 24 0.06 -7.12 -9.45
CA LYS A 24 0.01 -6.35 -8.18
C LYS A 24 0.86 -5.08 -8.23
N GLU A 25 1.93 -5.07 -9.02
CA GLU A 25 2.82 -3.94 -9.22
C GLU A 25 2.20 -2.88 -10.14
N GLU A 26 1.51 -3.28 -11.20
CA GLU A 26 0.79 -2.37 -12.10
C GLU A 26 -0.38 -1.68 -11.38
N ILE A 27 -1.11 -2.41 -10.53
CA ILE A 27 -2.19 -1.85 -9.70
C ILE A 27 -1.63 -0.89 -8.64
N ALA A 28 -0.48 -1.21 -8.03
CA ALA A 28 0.16 -0.35 -7.03
C ALA A 28 0.63 0.98 -7.62
N ASN A 29 1.06 0.98 -8.89
CA ASN A 29 1.55 2.17 -9.60
C ASN A 29 0.44 2.92 -10.37
N SER A 30 -0.77 2.37 -10.47
CA SER A 30 -1.88 3.06 -11.13
C SER A 30 -2.46 4.16 -10.22
N ASP A 31 -2.91 5.25 -10.82
CA ASP A 31 -3.63 6.33 -10.12
C ASP A 31 -5.06 5.92 -9.74
N TRP A 32 -5.48 4.75 -10.15
CA TRP A 32 -6.81 4.20 -9.92
C TRP A 32 -6.77 3.04 -8.93
N THR A 33 -7.81 2.92 -8.13
CA THR A 33 -8.07 1.76 -7.25
C THR A 33 -9.50 1.29 -7.41
N SER A 34 -9.75 0.01 -7.15
CA SER A 34 -11.08 -0.59 -7.29
C SER A 34 -11.84 -0.53 -5.98
N CYS A 35 -13.11 -0.13 -6.06
CA CYS A 35 -14.07 -0.17 -4.94
C CYS A 35 -15.43 -0.74 -5.37
N CYS A 36 -16.50 -0.48 -4.62
CA CYS A 36 -17.86 -1.06 -4.78
C CYS A 36 -18.48 -0.89 -6.18
N LYS A 37 -18.36 0.28 -6.79
CA LYS A 37 -18.98 0.62 -8.10
C LYS A 37 -17.98 0.66 -9.27
N GLY A 38 -16.74 0.33 -9.02
CA GLY A 38 -15.71 0.34 -10.06
C GLY A 38 -14.42 1.05 -9.66
N PRO A 39 -13.64 1.51 -10.65
CA PRO A 39 -12.40 2.21 -10.41
C PRO A 39 -12.64 3.62 -9.86
N ILE A 40 -11.90 4.00 -8.82
CA ILE A 40 -11.89 5.32 -8.20
C ILE A 40 -10.48 5.89 -8.31
N LEU A 41 -10.36 7.18 -8.58
CA LEU A 41 -9.08 7.87 -8.62
C LEU A 41 -8.51 7.98 -7.19
N LYS A 42 -7.24 7.65 -7.02
CA LYS A 42 -6.58 7.73 -5.69
C LYS A 42 -6.59 9.13 -5.11
N LYS A 43 -6.53 10.15 -5.98
CA LYS A 43 -6.60 11.56 -5.58
C LYS A 43 -7.91 11.90 -4.89
N ASP A 44 -9.05 11.43 -5.44
CA ASP A 44 -10.37 11.68 -4.85
C ASP A 44 -10.53 10.97 -3.50
N LEU A 45 -9.93 9.76 -3.36
CA LEU A 45 -9.87 9.06 -2.08
C LEU A 45 -8.99 9.80 -1.06
N GLU A 46 -7.87 10.39 -1.50
CA GLU A 46 -6.99 11.17 -0.63
C GLU A 46 -7.70 12.40 -0.08
N GLU A 47 -8.44 13.12 -0.92
CA GLU A 47 -9.25 14.27 -0.53
C GLU A 47 -10.34 13.89 0.47
N ASN A 48 -10.92 12.69 0.35
CA ASN A 48 -11.91 12.15 1.29
C ASN A 48 -11.31 11.22 2.36
N LEU A 49 -10.09 11.48 2.81
CA LEU A 49 -9.41 10.76 3.90
C LEU A 49 -9.38 9.23 3.70
N TRP A 50 -9.28 8.78 2.45
CA TRP A 50 -9.25 7.37 2.04
C TRP A 50 -10.56 6.60 2.33
N VAL A 51 -11.66 7.32 2.41
CA VAL A 51 -13.01 6.75 2.54
C VAL A 51 -13.73 6.85 1.20
N CYS A 52 -14.35 5.77 0.76
CA CYS A 52 -15.17 5.80 -0.46
C CYS A 52 -16.45 6.59 -0.26
N ASN A 53 -16.75 7.55 -1.13
CA ASN A 53 -17.96 8.37 -1.06
C ASN A 53 -19.26 7.57 -1.28
N ASP A 54 -19.18 6.46 -2.04
CA ASP A 54 -20.37 5.67 -2.39
C ASP A 54 -20.75 4.64 -1.34
N CYS A 55 -19.78 3.93 -0.77
CA CYS A 55 -20.03 2.82 0.14
C CYS A 55 -19.46 3.00 1.55
N ASN A 56 -18.86 4.15 1.83
CA ASN A 56 -18.20 4.47 3.11
C ASN A 56 -17.10 3.46 3.53
N LYS A 57 -16.58 2.70 2.56
CA LYS A 57 -15.50 1.75 2.83
C LYS A 57 -14.21 2.50 3.07
N HIS A 58 -13.57 2.23 4.21
CA HIS A 58 -12.23 2.70 4.51
C HIS A 58 -11.19 1.88 3.73
N HIS A 59 -10.39 2.55 2.91
CA HIS A 59 -9.27 1.94 2.22
C HIS A 59 -8.04 1.86 3.12
N ARG A 60 -7.19 0.85 2.87
CA ARG A 60 -5.95 0.70 3.62
C ARG A 60 -4.98 1.80 3.23
N ILE A 61 -4.45 2.50 4.22
CA ILE A 61 -3.44 3.54 4.08
C ILE A 61 -2.13 3.10 4.73
N ASN A 62 -1.02 3.67 4.25
CA ASN A 62 0.28 3.45 4.87
C ASN A 62 0.49 4.41 6.07
N PRO A 63 1.46 4.17 6.95
CA PRO A 63 1.71 5.01 8.12
C PRO A 63 1.99 6.48 7.79
N LYS A 64 2.73 6.74 6.70
CA LYS A 64 3.01 8.10 6.26
C LYS A 64 1.75 8.86 5.88
N GLN A 65 0.87 8.25 5.07
CA GLN A 65 -0.43 8.83 4.72
C GLN A 65 -1.28 9.13 5.96
N ARG A 66 -1.24 8.23 6.97
CA ARG A 66 -1.94 8.45 8.23
C ARG A 66 -1.40 9.64 9.01
N PHE A 67 -0.08 9.81 9.06
CA PHE A 67 0.53 10.97 9.70
C PHE A 67 0.26 12.26 8.93
N ASP A 68 0.25 12.22 7.59
CA ASP A 68 -0.11 13.36 6.74
C ASP A 68 -1.55 13.84 6.99
N ILE A 69 -2.48 12.88 7.23
CA ILE A 69 -3.87 13.20 7.62
C ILE A 69 -3.93 13.80 9.02
N PHE A 70 -3.15 13.28 9.97
CA PHE A 70 -3.25 13.61 11.38
C PHE A 70 -2.54 14.93 11.75
N PHE A 71 -1.33 15.15 11.23
CA PHE A 71 -0.52 16.32 11.52
C PHE A 71 -0.53 17.38 10.41
N GLY A 72 -0.95 17.00 9.21
CA GLY A 72 -0.75 17.77 7.99
C GLY A 72 0.54 17.37 7.26
N LYS A 73 0.53 17.57 5.93
CA LYS A 73 1.69 17.21 5.07
C LYS A 73 2.95 17.96 5.53
N ASN A 74 4.02 17.22 5.81
CA ASN A 74 5.32 17.74 6.23
C ASN A 74 5.33 18.53 7.57
N ASN A 75 4.32 18.39 8.40
CA ASN A 75 4.22 19.08 9.67
C ASN A 75 4.56 18.18 10.87
N TYR A 76 5.42 17.19 10.68
CA TYR A 76 5.89 16.28 11.72
C TYR A 76 7.32 15.83 11.47
N GLU A 77 8.01 15.44 12.52
CA GLU A 77 9.35 14.89 12.50
C GLU A 77 9.32 13.38 12.74
N ILE A 78 10.02 12.61 11.90
CA ILE A 78 10.15 11.17 12.06
C ILE A 78 11.33 10.87 12.97
N PHE A 79 11.08 10.15 14.07
CA PHE A 79 12.14 9.68 14.95
C PHE A 79 12.84 8.46 14.34
N LYS A 80 14.17 8.56 14.23
CA LYS A 80 14.99 7.39 13.90
C LYS A 80 15.06 6.49 15.13
N THR A 81 14.37 5.37 15.07
CA THR A 81 14.48 4.33 16.10
C THR A 81 15.78 3.54 15.92
N PRO A 82 16.46 3.14 17.03
CA PRO A 82 17.61 2.25 16.92
C PRO A 82 17.19 0.93 16.30
N ILE A 83 17.96 0.47 15.32
CA ILE A 83 17.71 -0.81 14.64
C ILE A 83 18.31 -1.92 15.51
N PRO A 84 17.51 -2.85 16.04
CA PRO A 84 18.03 -3.99 16.80
C PRO A 84 18.83 -4.93 15.89
N LYS A 85 19.67 -5.77 16.49
CA LYS A 85 20.39 -6.82 15.77
C LYS A 85 19.38 -7.74 15.06
N ASP A 86 19.58 -7.96 13.77
CA ASP A 86 18.77 -8.86 12.99
C ASP A 86 18.97 -10.30 13.52
N ASP A 87 17.86 -10.93 13.94
CA ASP A 87 17.81 -12.33 14.36
C ASP A 87 18.88 -12.72 15.42
N PRO A 88 18.77 -12.23 16.66
CA PRO A 88 19.72 -12.56 17.73
C PRO A 88 19.67 -14.03 18.15
N LEU A 89 18.58 -14.75 17.82
CA LEU A 89 18.35 -16.13 18.20
C LEU A 89 18.69 -17.12 17.05
N ASP A 90 19.05 -16.61 15.87
CA ASP A 90 19.30 -17.38 14.64
C ASP A 90 18.16 -18.36 14.30
N TRP A 91 16.92 -17.86 14.46
CA TRP A 91 15.71 -18.64 14.39
C TRP A 91 15.31 -19.02 12.96
N LYS A 92 14.90 -20.27 12.80
CA LYS A 92 14.46 -20.81 11.52
C LYS A 92 13.25 -21.73 11.70
N ASP A 93 12.20 -21.48 10.90
CA ASP A 93 11.10 -22.43 10.68
C ASP A 93 11.14 -22.94 9.23
N SER A 94 10.10 -22.76 8.44
CA SER A 94 10.07 -23.05 7.01
C SER A 94 11.04 -22.18 6.20
N LYS A 95 11.34 -20.95 6.70
CA LYS A 95 12.31 -19.99 6.14
C LYS A 95 13.07 -19.32 7.27
N SER A 96 14.31 -18.90 7.01
CA SER A 96 15.08 -18.17 8.02
C SER A 96 14.39 -16.83 8.36
N TYR A 97 14.50 -16.41 9.61
CA TYR A 97 13.96 -15.11 10.04
C TYR A 97 14.61 -13.95 9.28
N LYS A 98 15.91 -14.03 9.00
CA LYS A 98 16.67 -13.08 8.19
C LYS A 98 16.05 -12.88 6.79
N ASP A 99 15.65 -13.98 6.12
CA ASP A 99 15.03 -13.90 4.80
C ASP A 99 13.63 -13.27 4.85
N ARG A 100 12.87 -13.57 5.90
CA ARG A 100 11.56 -12.94 6.12
C ARG A 100 11.71 -11.46 6.37
N LEU A 101 12.64 -11.04 7.21
CA LEU A 101 12.92 -9.66 7.53
C LEU A 101 13.36 -8.87 6.29
N LYS A 102 14.28 -9.42 5.50
CA LYS A 102 14.72 -8.85 4.23
C LYS A 102 13.54 -8.68 3.24
N SER A 103 12.69 -9.69 3.14
CA SER A 103 11.49 -9.62 2.28
C SER A 103 10.48 -8.58 2.78
N ALA A 104 10.27 -8.45 4.08
CA ALA A 104 9.38 -7.46 4.67
C ALA A 104 9.91 -6.03 4.43
N ARG A 105 11.18 -5.78 4.69
CA ARG A 105 11.85 -4.49 4.43
C ARG A 105 11.76 -4.09 2.96
N LYS A 106 11.96 -5.06 2.04
CA LYS A 106 11.80 -4.80 0.60
C LYS A 106 10.36 -4.41 0.21
N LYS A 107 9.35 -5.00 0.87
CA LYS A 107 7.94 -4.71 0.59
C LYS A 107 7.47 -3.37 1.18
N THR A 108 7.92 -3.05 2.37
CA THR A 108 7.47 -1.86 3.10
C THR A 108 8.34 -0.63 2.86
N GLY A 109 9.61 -0.83 2.47
CA GLY A 109 10.61 0.23 2.39
C GLY A 109 11.04 0.76 3.77
N LEU A 110 10.73 0.02 4.85
CA LEU A 110 10.95 0.44 6.23
C LEU A 110 11.81 -0.59 6.97
N ASP A 111 12.67 -0.13 7.86
CA ASP A 111 13.59 -0.99 8.61
C ASP A 111 12.96 -1.60 9.86
N CYS A 112 11.91 -0.96 10.38
CA CYS A 112 11.22 -1.36 11.62
C CYS A 112 9.72 -1.53 11.37
N GLY A 113 9.07 -2.41 12.12
CA GLY A 113 7.61 -2.61 12.11
C GLY A 113 6.81 -1.49 12.80
N MET A 114 7.48 -0.45 13.30
CA MET A 114 6.88 0.72 13.93
C MET A 114 7.46 2.00 13.35
N MET A 115 6.59 3.01 13.21
CA MET A 115 6.98 4.37 12.87
C MET A 115 6.57 5.30 13.99
N VAL A 116 7.52 6.10 14.48
CA VAL A 116 7.33 7.07 15.55
C VAL A 116 7.53 8.46 14.99
N VAL A 117 6.59 9.34 15.25
CA VAL A 117 6.64 10.74 14.80
C VAL A 117 6.23 11.69 15.91
N SER A 118 6.71 12.91 15.84
CA SER A 118 6.30 14.01 16.70
C SER A 118 5.87 15.20 15.85
N GLY A 119 4.74 15.79 16.17
CA GLY A 119 4.22 16.96 15.48
C GLY A 119 3.30 17.79 16.38
N PRO A 120 3.01 19.05 16.00
CA PRO A 120 2.09 19.89 16.72
C PRO A 120 0.64 19.61 16.34
N ILE A 121 -0.25 19.56 17.33
CA ILE A 121 -1.70 19.57 17.17
C ILE A 121 -2.23 20.67 18.10
N ASN A 122 -2.89 21.68 17.54
CA ASN A 122 -3.37 22.83 18.28
C ASN A 122 -2.29 23.46 19.20
N ASN A 123 -1.07 23.61 18.68
CA ASN A 123 0.11 24.13 19.40
C ASN A 123 0.64 23.23 20.54
N ILE A 124 0.12 22.03 20.69
CA ILE A 124 0.61 21.04 21.64
C ILE A 124 1.50 20.03 20.88
N LYS A 125 2.73 19.80 21.36
CA LYS A 125 3.62 18.79 20.80
C LYS A 125 3.14 17.40 21.19
N VAL A 126 2.75 16.60 20.18
CA VAL A 126 2.23 15.25 20.36
C VAL A 126 3.18 14.23 19.76
N LEU A 127 3.43 13.16 20.48
CA LEU A 127 4.16 11.98 20.01
C LEU A 127 3.14 10.93 19.55
N SER A 128 3.27 10.46 18.34
CA SER A 128 2.42 9.41 17.78
C SER A 128 3.25 8.23 17.29
N LEU A 129 2.71 7.03 17.48
CA LEU A 129 3.37 5.77 17.16
C LEU A 129 2.37 4.87 16.43
N ILE A 130 2.77 4.33 15.28
CA ILE A 130 1.93 3.45 14.46
C ILE A 130 2.69 2.17 14.12
N HIS A 131 2.03 1.02 14.29
CA HIS A 131 2.48 -0.26 13.75
C HIS A 131 2.20 -0.32 12.24
N ILE A 132 3.09 -0.95 11.51
CA ILE A 132 3.08 -1.05 10.04
C ILE A 132 2.51 -2.41 9.61
#